data_fbd54608d386eecc31dc8e91a85a643c
#
_entry.id   fbd54608d386eecc31dc8e91a85a643c
#
_cell.length_a   1.000
_cell.length_b   1.000
_cell.length_c   1.000
_cell.angle_alpha   90.00
_cell.angle_beta   90.00
_cell.angle_gamma   90.00
#
_symmetry.space_group_name_H-M   'P 1'
#
loop_
_entity.id
_entity.type
_entity.pdbx_description
1 polymer ?
#
loop_
_entity_poly.entity_id
_entity_poly.type
_entity_poly.pdbx_seq_one_letter_code
_entity_poly.pdbx_strand_id
1 'polypeptide(L)'
;MKLNKIHHVAVICSDYEKSKHFYTDVLGMKIVSENYREGRDSLKADCWLDDNYVIELFSFPNPPARPSYPEAAGLRHLAFEVDDLSEAIDELDGKGIAHEPIRTDEYTDKRFVFFSDPDGLPIELYEK
;
A
#
# COMPACT_ATOMS: atom_id res chain seq x y z
N MET A 1 -11.06 20.09 17.92
CA MET A 1 -10.14 18.92 17.96
C MET A 1 -8.86 19.27 17.20
N LYS A 2 -7.70 18.93 17.75
CA LYS A 2 -6.41 19.12 17.08
C LYS A 2 -5.81 17.78 16.72
N LEU A 3 -5.70 17.49 15.40
CA LEU A 3 -5.00 16.30 14.90
C LEU A 3 -3.53 16.65 14.70
N ASN A 4 -2.62 15.76 15.11
CA ASN A 4 -1.18 16.01 14.99
C ASN A 4 -0.62 15.46 13.67
N LYS A 5 -1.00 14.23 13.30
CA LYS A 5 -0.53 13.55 12.08
C LYS A 5 -1.43 12.34 11.79
N ILE A 6 -1.33 11.80 10.58
CA ILE A 6 -1.84 10.45 10.31
C ILE A 6 -0.91 9.47 11.05
N HIS A 7 -1.46 8.66 11.95
CA HIS A 7 -0.69 7.69 12.72
C HIS A 7 -0.41 6.43 11.90
N HIS A 8 -1.44 5.84 11.32
CA HIS A 8 -1.35 4.67 10.45
C HIS A 8 -2.62 4.55 9.58
N VAL A 9 -2.53 3.71 8.57
CA VAL A 9 -3.66 3.29 7.74
C VAL A 9 -3.80 1.78 7.89
N ALA A 10 -4.99 1.30 8.23
CA ALA A 10 -5.27 -0.13 8.31
C ALA A 10 -5.69 -0.67 6.94
N VAL A 11 -5.06 -1.75 6.52
CA VAL A 11 -5.31 -2.43 5.25
C VAL A 11 -5.71 -3.88 5.55
N ILE A 12 -6.85 -4.31 5.01
CA ILE A 12 -7.31 -5.69 5.10
C ILE A 12 -6.86 -6.44 3.86
N CYS A 13 -6.24 -7.60 4.05
CA CYS A 13 -5.80 -8.48 2.96
C CYS A 13 -6.55 -9.82 2.98
N SER A 14 -6.72 -10.41 1.80
CA SER A 14 -7.33 -11.74 1.65
C SER A 14 -6.33 -12.88 1.80
N ASP A 15 -5.07 -12.64 1.46
CA ASP A 15 -3.95 -13.59 1.60
C ASP A 15 -2.79 -12.88 2.32
N TYR A 16 -2.63 -13.18 3.60
CA TYR A 16 -1.66 -12.50 4.45
C TYR A 16 -0.22 -12.63 3.95
N GLU A 17 0.20 -13.83 3.52
CA GLU A 17 1.58 -14.03 3.06
C GLU A 17 1.87 -13.28 1.75
N LYS A 18 0.94 -13.25 0.82
CA LYS A 18 1.07 -12.47 -0.42
C LYS A 18 1.16 -10.97 -0.14
N SER A 19 0.30 -10.46 0.72
CA SER A 19 0.30 -9.04 1.06
C SER A 19 1.51 -8.65 1.91
N LYS A 20 1.93 -9.52 2.83
CA LYS A 20 3.18 -9.33 3.56
C LYS A 20 4.37 -9.21 2.61
N HIS A 21 4.51 -10.13 1.65
CA HIS A 21 5.53 -10.07 0.61
C HIS A 21 5.48 -8.76 -0.18
N PHE A 22 4.28 -8.35 -0.58
CA PHE A 22 4.11 -7.11 -1.33
C PHE A 22 4.58 -5.88 -0.55
N TYR A 23 4.11 -5.70 0.69
CA TYR A 23 4.46 -4.52 1.50
C TYR A 23 5.93 -4.53 1.94
N THR A 24 6.54 -5.69 2.12
CA THR A 24 7.96 -5.79 2.51
C THR A 24 8.90 -5.84 1.31
N ASP A 25 8.78 -6.83 0.43
CA ASP A 25 9.75 -7.07 -0.64
C ASP A 25 9.53 -6.18 -1.86
N VAL A 26 8.28 -5.79 -2.15
CA VAL A 26 7.99 -4.89 -3.26
C VAL A 26 8.12 -3.43 -2.83
N LEU A 27 7.41 -3.03 -1.76
CA LEU A 27 7.41 -1.64 -1.29
C LEU A 27 8.56 -1.29 -0.34
N GLY A 28 9.32 -2.28 0.13
CA GLY A 28 10.47 -2.04 0.98
C GLY A 28 10.14 -1.69 2.44
N MET A 29 8.92 -1.95 2.90
CA MET A 29 8.55 -1.73 4.28
C MET A 29 9.16 -2.78 5.20
N LYS A 30 9.34 -2.42 6.47
CA LYS A 30 9.84 -3.31 7.51
C LYS A 30 8.71 -3.69 8.46
N ILE A 31 8.53 -4.99 8.71
CA ILE A 31 7.63 -5.45 9.75
C ILE A 31 8.36 -5.41 11.09
N VAL A 32 7.78 -4.69 12.04
CA VAL A 32 8.32 -4.51 13.38
C VAL A 32 7.62 -5.41 14.40
N SER A 33 6.36 -5.72 14.17
CA SER A 33 5.56 -6.55 15.06
C SER A 33 4.53 -7.35 14.27
N GLU A 34 4.37 -8.62 14.62
CA GLU A 34 3.32 -9.50 14.08
C GLU A 34 2.61 -10.16 15.24
N ASN A 35 1.28 -10.19 15.20
CA ASN A 35 0.45 -10.80 16.23
C ASN A 35 -0.72 -11.56 15.60
N TYR A 36 -0.98 -12.77 16.12
CA TYR A 36 -2.22 -13.48 15.84
C TYR A 36 -3.27 -13.11 16.89
N ARG A 37 -4.44 -12.70 16.44
CA ARG A 37 -5.56 -12.31 17.29
C ARG A 37 -6.59 -13.43 17.29
N GLU A 38 -6.52 -14.29 18.29
CA GLU A 38 -7.28 -15.54 18.39
C GLU A 38 -8.81 -15.32 18.35
N GLY A 39 -9.32 -14.31 19.06
CA GLY A 39 -10.76 -14.01 19.11
C GLY A 39 -11.36 -13.56 17.78
N ARG A 40 -10.55 -13.21 16.77
CA ARG A 40 -10.98 -12.76 15.44
C ARG A 40 -10.41 -13.60 14.31
N ASP A 41 -9.61 -14.60 14.62
CA ASP A 41 -8.87 -15.38 13.62
C ASP A 41 -8.18 -14.45 12.61
N SER A 42 -7.39 -13.51 13.13
CA SER A 42 -6.80 -12.42 12.37
C SER A 42 -5.32 -12.26 12.70
N LEU A 43 -4.48 -12.25 11.68
CA LEU A 43 -3.09 -11.82 11.80
C LEU A 43 -3.05 -10.31 11.66
N LYS A 44 -2.13 -9.68 12.37
CA LYS A 44 -1.87 -8.25 12.34
C LYS A 44 -0.38 -8.01 12.23
N ALA A 45 0.05 -7.22 11.26
CA ALA A 45 1.43 -6.79 11.12
C ALA A 45 1.54 -5.26 11.13
N ASP A 46 2.49 -4.75 11.89
CA ASP A 46 2.84 -3.34 11.92
C ASP A 46 3.99 -3.09 10.94
N CYS A 47 3.68 -2.42 9.83
CA CYS A 47 4.62 -2.12 8.76
C CYS A 47 5.14 -0.69 8.88
N TRP A 48 6.46 -0.57 8.91
CA TRP A 48 7.17 0.69 9.06
C TRP A 48 7.85 1.09 7.75
N LEU A 49 7.75 2.36 7.43
CA LEU A 49 8.50 3.01 6.37
C LEU A 49 9.56 3.88 7.05
N ASP A 50 10.84 3.54 6.88
CA ASP A 50 11.94 4.07 7.68
C ASP A 50 11.62 3.89 9.18
N ASP A 51 11.62 4.98 9.95
CA ASP A 51 11.33 4.97 11.39
C ASP A 51 9.86 5.30 11.70
N ASN A 52 8.98 5.29 10.69
CA ASN A 52 7.57 5.64 10.85
C ASN A 52 6.66 4.43 10.69
N TYR A 53 5.78 4.23 11.67
CA TYR A 53 4.67 3.31 11.58
C TYR A 53 3.62 3.85 10.60
N VAL A 54 3.37 3.13 9.53
CA VAL A 54 2.55 3.64 8.42
C VAL A 54 1.35 2.76 8.11
N ILE A 55 1.56 1.44 8.00
CA ILE A 55 0.52 0.48 7.63
C ILE A 55 0.32 -0.54 8.75
N GLU A 56 -0.93 -0.79 9.05
CA GLU A 56 -1.39 -1.89 9.90
C GLU A 56 -2.07 -2.92 9.00
N LEU A 57 -1.36 -4.02 8.71
CA LEU A 57 -1.86 -5.05 7.80
C LEU A 57 -2.64 -6.10 8.59
N PHE A 58 -3.91 -6.31 8.20
CA PHE A 58 -4.78 -7.29 8.81
C PHE A 58 -5.21 -8.37 7.84
N SER A 59 -5.24 -9.62 8.30
CA SER A 59 -6.02 -10.67 7.65
C SER A 59 -7.33 -10.89 8.41
N PHE A 60 -8.37 -11.27 7.68
CA PHE A 60 -9.62 -11.76 8.24
C PHE A 60 -10.12 -12.96 7.43
N PRO A 61 -10.90 -13.89 8.02
CA PRO A 61 -11.49 -14.97 7.25
C PRO A 61 -12.42 -14.44 6.16
N ASN A 62 -12.14 -14.81 4.90
CA ASN A 62 -12.99 -14.53 3.75
C ASN A 62 -13.48 -13.06 3.64
N PRO A 63 -12.58 -12.07 3.64
CA PRO A 63 -13.02 -10.69 3.50
C PRO A 63 -13.66 -10.48 2.12
N PRO A 64 -14.73 -9.67 2.02
CA PRO A 64 -15.26 -9.28 0.71
C PRO A 64 -14.20 -8.59 -0.15
N ALA A 65 -14.27 -8.79 -1.46
CA ALA A 65 -13.39 -8.11 -2.39
C ALA A 65 -13.57 -6.58 -2.33
N ARG A 66 -12.48 -5.84 -2.55
CA ARG A 66 -12.52 -4.38 -2.61
C ARG A 66 -13.42 -3.91 -3.76
N PRO A 67 -14.39 -3.00 -3.51
CA PRO A 67 -15.19 -2.39 -4.57
C PRO A 67 -14.43 -1.23 -5.21
N SER A 68 -13.54 -1.52 -6.19
CA SER A 68 -12.72 -0.50 -6.84
C SER A 68 -13.42 0.21 -7.99
N TYR A 69 -14.30 -0.48 -8.70
CA TYR A 69 -15.01 0.07 -9.86
C TYR A 69 -16.48 -0.37 -9.87
N PRO A 70 -17.45 0.58 -9.97
CA PRO A 70 -17.21 2.02 -9.88
C PRO A 70 -16.60 2.42 -8.53
N GLU A 71 -15.96 3.59 -8.47
CA GLU A 71 -15.33 4.09 -7.26
C GLU A 71 -16.36 4.23 -6.13
N ALA A 72 -16.10 3.54 -5.04
CA ALA A 72 -16.93 3.60 -3.84
C ALA A 72 -16.45 4.71 -2.89
N ALA A 73 -17.36 5.23 -2.09
CA ALA A 73 -17.00 6.17 -1.02
C ALA A 73 -16.00 5.56 -0.05
N GLY A 74 -15.04 6.35 0.42
CA GLY A 74 -14.00 5.93 1.34
C GLY A 74 -12.59 6.09 0.75
N LEU A 75 -11.63 5.38 1.32
CA LEU A 75 -10.24 5.45 0.89
C LEU A 75 -10.08 4.94 -0.55
N ARG A 76 -9.58 5.79 -1.44
CA ARG A 76 -9.41 5.44 -2.87
C ARG A 76 -8.08 4.74 -3.11
N HIS A 77 -6.98 5.34 -2.66
CA HIS A 77 -5.63 4.82 -2.86
C HIS A 77 -4.67 5.30 -1.77
N LEU A 78 -3.48 4.72 -1.75
CA LEU A 78 -2.35 5.18 -0.96
C LEU A 78 -1.29 5.71 -1.92
N ALA A 79 -0.77 6.91 -1.65
CA ALA A 79 0.32 7.50 -2.40
C ALA A 79 1.58 7.55 -1.56
N PHE A 80 2.71 7.16 -2.17
CA PHE A 80 4.04 7.26 -1.58
C PHE A 80 4.90 8.18 -2.45
N GLU A 81 5.65 9.07 -1.82
CA GLU A 81 6.62 9.91 -2.50
C GLU A 81 7.89 9.11 -2.81
N VAL A 82 8.43 9.28 -4.01
CA VAL A 82 9.71 8.71 -4.42
C VAL A 82 10.62 9.82 -4.96
N ASP A 83 11.91 9.69 -4.73
CA ASP A 83 12.90 10.67 -5.23
C ASP A 83 13.08 10.56 -6.75
N ASP A 84 13.08 9.33 -7.30
CA ASP A 84 13.21 9.06 -8.73
C ASP A 84 12.16 8.03 -9.17
N LEU A 85 11.18 8.49 -9.95
CA LEU A 85 10.10 7.63 -10.43
C LEU A 85 10.60 6.59 -11.43
N SER A 86 11.61 6.92 -12.24
CA SER A 86 12.16 6.00 -13.24
C SER A 86 12.86 4.82 -12.58
N GLU A 87 13.65 5.06 -11.54
CA GLU A 87 14.26 4.00 -10.74
C GLU A 87 13.20 3.11 -10.08
N ALA A 88 12.17 3.72 -9.50
CA ALA A 88 11.08 2.98 -8.86
C ALA A 88 10.33 2.08 -9.85
N ILE A 89 10.10 2.54 -11.07
CA ILE A 89 9.47 1.74 -12.14
C ILE A 89 10.38 0.59 -12.57
N ASP A 90 11.68 0.84 -12.73
CA ASP A 90 12.65 -0.21 -13.05
C ASP A 90 12.67 -1.32 -11.98
N GLU A 91 12.50 -0.95 -10.71
CA GLU A 91 12.36 -1.93 -9.62
C GLU A 91 11.05 -2.73 -9.73
N LEU A 92 9.92 -2.08 -10.02
CA LEU A 92 8.65 -2.78 -10.24
C LEU A 92 8.75 -3.76 -11.40
N ASP A 93 9.32 -3.33 -12.51
CA ASP A 93 9.53 -4.18 -13.70
C ASP A 93 10.45 -5.36 -13.39
N GLY A 94 11.54 -5.13 -12.68
CA GLY A 94 12.47 -6.16 -12.25
C GLY A 94 11.85 -7.21 -11.32
N LYS A 95 10.80 -6.83 -10.59
CA LYS A 95 10.02 -7.71 -9.72
C LYS A 95 8.78 -8.32 -10.39
N GLY A 96 8.56 -8.00 -11.66
CA GLY A 96 7.41 -8.48 -12.41
C GLY A 96 6.07 -7.90 -11.96
N ILE A 97 6.08 -6.69 -11.38
CA ILE A 97 4.87 -6.00 -10.93
C ILE A 97 4.30 -5.18 -12.07
N ALA A 98 3.08 -5.51 -12.50
CA ALA A 98 2.37 -4.74 -13.51
C ALA A 98 2.00 -3.36 -12.97
N HIS A 99 2.13 -2.34 -13.80
CA HIS A 99 1.77 -0.97 -13.47
C HIS A 99 1.14 -0.26 -14.67
N GLU A 100 0.44 0.83 -14.41
CA GLU A 100 -0.09 1.70 -15.45
C GLU A 100 1.04 2.52 -16.13
N PRO A 101 0.78 3.15 -17.29
CA PRO A 101 1.69 4.12 -17.88
C PRO A 101 1.94 5.32 -16.94
N ILE A 102 3.13 5.91 -17.03
CA ILE A 102 3.46 7.14 -16.31
C ILE A 102 2.52 8.26 -16.77
N ARG A 103 2.00 9.00 -15.81
CA ARG A 103 1.22 10.21 -16.03
C ARG A 103 1.88 11.42 -15.39
N THR A 104 1.50 12.61 -15.86
CA THR A 104 1.92 13.88 -15.28
C THR A 104 0.71 14.55 -14.64
N ASP A 105 0.86 14.96 -13.40
CA ASP A 105 -0.15 15.75 -12.70
C ASP A 105 -0.22 17.14 -13.31
N GLU A 106 -1.35 17.50 -13.90
CA GLU A 106 -1.55 18.78 -14.58
C GLU A 106 -1.45 20.00 -13.65
N TYR A 107 -1.63 19.80 -12.34
CA TYR A 107 -1.58 20.88 -11.36
C TYR A 107 -0.21 21.11 -10.76
N THR A 108 0.64 20.08 -10.69
CA THR A 108 1.97 20.15 -10.06
C THR A 108 3.12 19.96 -11.03
N ASP A 109 2.84 19.47 -12.24
CA ASP A 109 3.83 19.06 -13.26
C ASP A 109 4.75 17.92 -12.79
N LYS A 110 4.35 17.20 -11.75
CA LYS A 110 5.04 16.03 -11.22
C LYS A 110 4.54 14.75 -11.89
N ARG A 111 5.44 13.79 -12.05
CA ARG A 111 5.10 12.48 -12.62
C ARG A 111 4.62 11.53 -11.52
N PHE A 112 3.75 10.62 -11.91
CA PHE A 112 3.24 9.58 -11.03
C PHE A 112 2.89 8.32 -11.80
N VAL A 113 2.77 7.20 -11.08
CA VAL A 113 2.36 5.91 -11.63
C VAL A 113 1.48 5.18 -10.64
N PHE A 114 0.49 4.43 -11.15
CA PHE A 114 -0.36 3.55 -10.37
C PHE A 114 -0.06 2.07 -10.63
N PHE A 115 -0.13 1.30 -9.59
CA PHE A 115 -0.18 -0.16 -9.59
C PHE A 115 -1.11 -0.62 -8.46
N SER A 116 -1.20 -1.91 -8.18
CA SER A 116 -2.13 -2.39 -7.15
C SER A 116 -1.43 -3.33 -6.18
N ASP A 117 -1.90 -3.34 -4.94
CA ASP A 117 -1.57 -4.42 -4.01
C ASP A 117 -2.26 -5.73 -4.41
N PRO A 118 -1.99 -6.88 -3.75
CA PRO A 118 -2.58 -8.16 -4.14
C PRO A 118 -4.12 -8.21 -4.11
N ASP A 119 -4.77 -7.33 -3.37
CA ASP A 119 -6.23 -7.25 -3.27
C ASP A 119 -6.84 -6.11 -4.10
N GLY A 120 -6.05 -5.48 -4.97
CA GLY A 120 -6.52 -4.44 -5.86
C GLY A 120 -6.62 -3.05 -5.23
N LEU A 121 -6.04 -2.82 -4.03
CA LEU A 121 -5.90 -1.47 -3.50
C LEU A 121 -4.92 -0.70 -4.39
N PRO A 122 -5.35 0.41 -5.03
CA PRO A 122 -4.45 1.20 -5.85
C PRO A 122 -3.33 1.82 -4.99
N ILE A 123 -2.12 1.70 -5.48
CA ILE A 123 -0.92 2.31 -4.91
C ILE A 123 -0.37 3.30 -5.94
N GLU A 124 -0.08 4.49 -5.49
CA GLU A 124 0.52 5.54 -6.31
C GLU A 124 1.95 5.80 -5.86
N LEU A 125 2.87 5.87 -6.82
CA LEU A 125 4.18 6.47 -6.59
C LEU A 125 4.16 7.86 -7.21
N TYR A 126 4.45 8.86 -6.41
CA TYR A 126 4.43 10.28 -6.78
C TYR A 126 5.85 10.85 -6.66
N GLU A 127 6.32 11.44 -7.74
CA GLU A 127 7.67 12.01 -7.80
C GLU A 127 7.79 13.27 -6.94
N LYS A 128 8.88 13.39 -6.21
CA LYS A 128 9.18 14.50 -5.30
C LYS A 128 9.33 15.86 -6.03
#